data_9c8dd573025bb7d2c111882cf6d0d487
#
_entry.id   9c8dd573025bb7d2c111882cf6d0d487
#
_cell.length_a   1.000
_cell.length_b   1.000
_cell.length_c   1.000
_cell.angle_alpha   90.00
_cell.angle_beta   90.00
_cell.angle_gamma   90.00
#
_symmetry.space_group_name_H-M   'P 1'
#
loop_
_entity.id
_entity.type
_entity.pdbx_description
1 polymer ?
#
loop_
_entity_poly.entity_id
_entity_poly.type
_entity_poly.pdbx_seq_one_letter_code
_entity_poly.pdbx_strand_id
1 'polypeptide(L)'
;MELTPENKEIVQRFIEHCKQELGISSKFTVRLIKKGLKDPTAGTFNPSTKEINVCCKNRAIADCLRTIAHELTHLKQLEEMDHDNGFPTNDEDLQPFENEANISSGKLVRYWGRIHKEIYGDLK
;
A
#
# COMPACT_ATOMS: atom_id res chain seq x y z
N MET A 1 -11.59 9.26 -0.83
CA MET A 1 -12.29 8.09 -1.42
C MET A 1 -13.41 7.66 -0.50
N GLU A 2 -14.59 7.54 -1.03
CA GLU A 2 -15.70 6.98 -0.27
C GLU A 2 -15.61 5.44 -0.26
N LEU A 3 -15.99 4.83 0.86
CA LEU A 3 -15.91 3.39 1.01
C LEU A 3 -17.19 2.71 0.50
N THR A 4 -17.50 2.95 -0.77
CA THR A 4 -18.64 2.29 -1.45
C THR A 4 -18.27 0.84 -1.78
N PRO A 5 -19.27 -0.04 -2.04
CA PRO A 5 -19.00 -1.40 -2.50
C PRO A 5 -18.12 -1.45 -3.75
N GLU A 6 -18.34 -0.53 -4.70
CA GLU A 6 -17.58 -0.46 -5.94
C GLU A 6 -16.12 -0.11 -5.66
N ASN A 7 -15.87 0.88 -4.81
CA ASN A 7 -14.51 1.29 -4.47
C ASN A 7 -13.78 0.20 -3.68
N LYS A 8 -14.48 -0.46 -2.77
CA LYS A 8 -13.90 -1.59 -2.02
C LYS A 8 -13.50 -2.73 -2.94
N GLU A 9 -14.30 -3.00 -3.96
CA GLU A 9 -13.98 -4.03 -4.94
C GLU A 9 -12.74 -3.67 -5.75
N ILE A 10 -12.63 -2.42 -6.18
CA ILE A 10 -11.43 -1.92 -6.89
C ILE A 10 -10.19 -2.12 -6.02
N VAL A 11 -10.28 -1.75 -4.75
CA VAL A 11 -9.18 -1.91 -3.79
C VAL A 11 -8.81 -3.38 -3.64
N GLN A 12 -9.78 -4.26 -3.50
CA GLN A 12 -9.55 -5.70 -3.33
C GLN A 12 -8.83 -6.29 -4.53
N ARG A 13 -9.25 -5.93 -5.72
CA ARG A 13 -8.62 -6.39 -6.97
C ARG A 13 -7.19 -5.86 -7.08
N PHE A 14 -6.97 -4.62 -6.69
CA PHE A 14 -5.64 -4.03 -6.70
C PHE A 14 -4.71 -4.72 -5.71
N ILE A 15 -5.21 -5.04 -4.51
CA ILE A 15 -4.44 -5.78 -3.51
C ILE A 15 -3.99 -7.15 -4.07
N GLU A 16 -4.90 -7.86 -4.73
CA GLU A 16 -4.56 -9.14 -5.35
C GLU A 16 -3.50 -8.98 -6.44
N HIS A 17 -3.60 -7.92 -7.23
CA HIS A 17 -2.61 -7.60 -8.25
C HIS A 17 -1.22 -7.37 -7.61
N CYS A 18 -1.16 -6.55 -6.57
CA CYS A 18 0.08 -6.27 -5.86
C CYS A 18 0.67 -7.53 -5.24
N LYS A 19 -0.18 -8.37 -4.64
CA LYS A 19 0.24 -9.62 -4.03
C LYS A 19 0.93 -10.52 -5.05
N GLN A 20 0.37 -10.63 -6.26
CA GLN A 20 0.95 -11.43 -7.34
C GLN A 20 2.24 -10.81 -7.88
N GLU A 21 2.21 -9.52 -8.16
CA GLU A 21 3.37 -8.82 -8.74
C GLU A 21 4.56 -8.77 -7.79
N LEU A 22 4.31 -8.61 -6.49
CA LEU A 22 5.35 -8.59 -5.47
C LEU A 22 5.75 -9.98 -5.00
N GLY A 23 4.93 -10.99 -5.27
CA GLY A 23 5.19 -12.36 -4.82
C GLY A 23 5.04 -12.52 -3.31
N ILE A 24 4.03 -11.87 -2.70
CA ILE A 24 3.80 -11.94 -1.27
C ILE A 24 3.17 -13.29 -0.91
N SER A 25 3.76 -13.99 0.05
CA SER A 25 3.27 -15.29 0.52
C SER A 25 2.64 -15.22 1.92
N SER A 26 2.93 -14.18 2.69
CA SER A 26 2.40 -13.99 4.04
C SER A 26 0.92 -13.64 4.02
N LYS A 27 0.23 -13.99 5.10
CA LYS A 27 -1.11 -13.47 5.37
C LYS A 27 -0.98 -12.05 5.89
N PHE A 28 -1.88 -11.19 5.47
CA PHE A 28 -1.90 -9.79 5.89
C PHE A 28 -3.33 -9.26 5.88
N THR A 29 -3.54 -8.14 6.56
CA THR A 29 -4.83 -7.46 6.61
C THR A 29 -4.66 -6.01 6.16
N VAL A 30 -5.53 -5.54 5.28
CA VAL A 30 -5.58 -4.13 4.87
C VAL A 30 -6.88 -3.54 5.40
N ARG A 31 -6.77 -2.46 6.19
CA ARG A 31 -7.92 -1.74 6.72
C ARG A 31 -7.99 -0.36 6.11
N LEU A 32 -9.16 -0.03 5.58
CA LEU A 32 -9.43 1.29 5.03
C LEU A 32 -10.09 2.12 6.12
N ILE A 33 -9.48 3.25 6.46
CA ILE A 33 -9.90 4.08 7.59
C ILE A 33 -10.49 5.38 7.07
N LYS A 34 -11.68 5.74 7.57
CA LYS A 34 -12.36 7.00 7.22
C LYS A 34 -11.82 8.19 7.97
N LYS A 35 -11.23 7.97 9.16
CA LYS A 35 -10.65 9.04 9.99
C LYS A 35 -9.18 9.19 9.67
N GLY A 36 -8.62 10.35 9.98
CA GLY A 36 -7.18 10.54 9.93
C GLY A 36 -6.47 9.64 10.93
N LEU A 37 -5.25 9.22 10.60
CA LEU A 37 -4.41 8.49 11.52
C LEU A 37 -3.84 9.46 12.56
N LYS A 38 -3.37 8.95 13.71
CA LYS A 38 -2.83 9.78 14.81
C LYS A 38 -1.71 10.70 14.32
N ASP A 39 -0.83 10.18 13.48
CA ASP A 39 0.23 10.96 12.85
C ASP A 39 -0.23 11.41 11.47
N PRO A 40 0.31 12.51 10.93
CA PRO A 40 -0.04 12.98 9.58
C PRO A 40 0.56 12.06 8.51
N THR A 41 0.12 10.81 8.52
CA THR A 41 0.58 9.79 7.57
C THR A 41 -0.61 9.23 6.82
N ALA A 42 -0.38 8.85 5.56
CA ALA A 42 -1.41 8.28 4.71
C ALA A 42 -1.64 6.81 4.99
N GLY A 43 -0.65 6.10 5.52
CA GLY A 43 -0.77 4.69 5.83
C GLY A 43 0.28 4.23 6.84
N THR A 44 0.02 3.08 7.46
CA THR A 44 0.94 2.44 8.39
C THR A 44 1.02 0.96 8.14
N PHE A 45 2.16 0.37 8.44
CA PHE A 45 2.39 -1.06 8.39
C PHE A 45 2.94 -1.55 9.73
N ASN A 46 2.29 -2.56 10.31
CA ASN A 46 2.75 -3.19 11.54
C ASN A 46 3.46 -4.51 11.19
N PRO A 47 4.80 -4.58 11.33
CA PRO A 47 5.53 -5.79 10.95
C PRO A 47 5.19 -7.02 11.82
N SER A 48 4.77 -6.81 13.07
CA SER A 48 4.44 -7.90 13.98
C SER A 48 3.12 -8.57 13.65
N THR A 49 2.09 -7.78 13.33
CA THR A 49 0.75 -8.27 13.03
C THR A 49 0.48 -8.40 11.54
N LYS A 50 1.30 -7.77 10.71
CA LYS A 50 1.13 -7.65 9.26
C LYS A 50 -0.20 -6.96 8.91
N GLU A 51 -0.57 -5.98 9.72
CA GLU A 51 -1.71 -5.12 9.47
C GLU A 51 -1.27 -3.85 8.77
N ILE A 52 -2.03 -3.48 7.75
CA ILE A 52 -1.84 -2.25 6.98
C ILE A 52 -3.09 -1.40 7.19
N ASN A 53 -2.91 -0.16 7.62
CA ASN A 53 -4.00 0.80 7.77
C ASN A 53 -3.79 1.93 6.76
N VAL A 54 -4.83 2.24 6.00
CA VAL A 54 -4.78 3.27 4.96
C VAL A 54 -5.86 4.29 5.21
N CYS A 55 -5.48 5.56 5.33
CA CYS A 55 -6.42 6.65 5.46
C CYS A 55 -6.99 6.99 4.09
N CYS A 56 -8.32 6.94 3.97
CA CYS A 56 -9.03 7.21 2.72
C CYS A 56 -9.74 8.56 2.69
N LYS A 57 -9.77 9.28 3.82
CA LYS A 57 -10.51 10.52 3.95
C LYS A 57 -9.96 11.60 3.02
N ASN A 58 -10.84 12.15 2.18
CA ASN A 58 -10.52 13.24 1.25
C ASN A 58 -9.37 12.92 0.30
N ARG A 59 -9.25 11.65 -0.09
CA ARG A 59 -8.20 11.20 -1.01
C ARG A 59 -8.79 10.56 -2.25
N ALA A 60 -8.13 10.74 -3.38
CA ALA A 60 -8.50 10.04 -4.62
C ALA A 60 -8.19 8.54 -4.51
N ILE A 61 -8.91 7.72 -5.26
CA ILE A 61 -8.67 6.27 -5.29
C ILE A 61 -7.22 5.96 -5.63
N ALA A 62 -6.66 6.60 -6.66
CA ALA A 62 -5.28 6.36 -7.09
C ALA A 62 -4.28 6.62 -5.95
N ASP A 63 -4.51 7.65 -5.13
CA ASP A 63 -3.66 7.95 -3.98
C ASP A 63 -3.75 6.87 -2.90
N CYS A 64 -4.96 6.37 -2.65
CA CYS A 64 -5.16 5.28 -1.68
C CYS A 64 -4.47 3.99 -2.17
N LEU A 65 -4.61 3.68 -3.45
CA LEU A 65 -3.95 2.51 -4.04
C LEU A 65 -2.42 2.62 -3.95
N ARG A 66 -1.89 3.81 -4.18
CA ARG A 66 -0.44 4.05 -4.07
C ARG A 66 0.04 3.80 -2.64
N THR A 67 -0.71 4.27 -1.65
CA THR A 67 -0.40 4.01 -0.23
C THR A 67 -0.44 2.51 0.08
N ILE A 68 -1.46 1.81 -0.40
CA ILE A 68 -1.57 0.35 -0.23
C ILE A 68 -0.35 -0.35 -0.83
N ALA A 69 0.01 -0.01 -2.05
CA ALA A 69 1.16 -0.62 -2.73
C ALA A 69 2.47 -0.33 -2.01
N HIS A 70 2.63 0.88 -1.46
CA HIS A 70 3.79 1.26 -0.67
C HIS A 70 3.93 0.37 0.56
N GLU A 71 2.85 0.19 1.31
CA GLU A 71 2.87 -0.63 2.53
C GLU A 71 3.02 -2.11 2.21
N LEU A 72 2.43 -2.60 1.11
CA LEU A 72 2.61 -3.98 0.67
C LEU A 72 4.06 -4.25 0.23
N THR A 73 4.73 -3.26 -0.33
CA THR A 73 6.15 -3.38 -0.65
C THR A 73 6.98 -3.56 0.62
N HIS A 74 6.65 -2.85 1.70
CA HIS A 74 7.30 -3.07 3.00
C HIS A 74 7.06 -4.49 3.53
N LEU A 75 5.86 -5.04 3.34
CA LEU A 75 5.59 -6.43 3.71
C LEU A 75 6.49 -7.39 2.92
N LYS A 76 6.64 -7.16 1.62
CA LYS A 76 7.54 -7.97 0.79
C LYS A 76 8.99 -7.84 1.26
N GLN A 77 9.43 -6.64 1.57
CA GLN A 77 10.76 -6.40 2.13
C GLN A 77 10.97 -7.19 3.42
N LEU A 78 9.96 -7.20 4.30
CA LEU A 78 10.02 -7.95 5.54
C LEU A 78 10.16 -9.46 5.28
N GLU A 79 9.45 -10.00 4.29
CA GLU A 79 9.57 -11.41 3.92
C GLU A 79 10.98 -11.78 3.43
N GLU A 80 11.66 -10.85 2.78
CA GLU A 80 13.00 -11.04 2.23
C GLU A 80 14.10 -10.82 3.26
N MET A 81 13.78 -10.25 4.41
CA MET A 81 14.75 -9.99 5.47
C MET A 81 15.04 -11.25 6.28
N ASP A 82 16.26 -11.28 6.85
CA ASP A 82 16.59 -12.26 7.87
C ASP A 82 15.73 -11.98 9.10
N HIS A 83 15.07 -13.01 9.60
CA HIS A 83 14.11 -12.91 10.70
C HIS A 83 14.68 -12.30 11.99
N ASP A 84 16.00 -12.32 12.17
CA ASP A 84 16.61 -11.84 13.41
C ASP A 84 16.80 -10.32 13.44
N ASN A 85 16.77 -9.65 12.30
CA ASN A 85 17.12 -8.23 12.22
C ASN A 85 15.94 -7.29 12.01
N GLY A 86 14.85 -7.71 11.37
CA GLY A 86 13.69 -6.86 11.11
C GLY A 86 14.06 -5.60 10.33
N PHE A 87 13.17 -4.59 10.37
CA PHE A 87 13.44 -3.31 9.75
C PHE A 87 14.40 -2.48 10.59
N PRO A 88 15.32 -1.72 9.93
CA PRO A 88 16.15 -0.77 10.65
C PRO A 88 15.32 0.26 11.41
N THR A 89 15.84 0.76 12.52
CA THR A 89 15.14 1.72 13.37
C THR A 89 15.58 3.17 13.12
N ASN A 90 16.70 3.39 12.44
CA ASN A 90 17.18 4.73 12.13
C ASN A 90 16.83 5.13 10.71
N ASP A 91 16.66 6.43 10.49
CA ASP A 91 16.19 6.97 9.20
C ASP A 91 17.17 6.69 8.06
N GLU A 92 18.47 6.73 8.33
CA GLU A 92 19.49 6.50 7.30
C GLU A 92 19.39 5.09 6.72
N ASP A 93 19.28 4.08 7.59
CA ASP A 93 19.19 2.68 7.15
C ASP A 93 17.82 2.34 6.56
N LEU A 94 16.77 3.06 6.96
CA LEU A 94 15.42 2.91 6.40
C LEU A 94 15.29 3.51 5.00
N GLN A 95 16.11 4.50 4.66
CA GLN A 95 15.95 5.25 3.42
C GLN A 95 15.93 4.38 2.16
N PRO A 96 16.83 3.38 2.00
CA PRO A 96 16.76 2.51 0.83
C PRO A 96 15.43 1.74 0.72
N PHE A 97 14.88 1.30 1.85
CA PHE A 97 13.59 0.60 1.88
C PHE A 97 12.45 1.53 1.48
N GLU A 98 12.47 2.77 1.98
CA GLU A 98 11.48 3.78 1.63
C GLU A 98 11.58 4.16 0.15
N ASN A 99 12.78 4.31 -0.38
CA ASN A 99 12.98 4.61 -1.80
C ASN A 99 12.43 3.50 -2.69
N GLU A 100 12.72 2.25 -2.36
CA GLU A 100 12.20 1.10 -3.09
C GLU A 100 10.66 1.06 -3.04
N ALA A 101 10.08 1.28 -1.86
CA ALA A 101 8.63 1.28 -1.70
C ALA A 101 7.97 2.39 -2.50
N ASN A 102 8.58 3.57 -2.58
CA ASN A 102 8.06 4.68 -3.37
C ASN A 102 8.10 4.38 -4.87
N ILE A 103 9.19 3.81 -5.35
CA ILE A 103 9.34 3.43 -6.75
C ILE A 103 8.37 2.32 -7.12
N SER A 104 8.31 1.27 -6.31
CA SER A 104 7.46 0.11 -6.54
C SER A 104 5.98 0.50 -6.56
N SER A 105 5.55 1.31 -5.60
CA SER A 105 4.15 1.75 -5.51
C SER A 105 3.74 2.55 -6.74
N GLY A 106 4.62 3.44 -7.21
CA GLY A 106 4.36 4.22 -8.41
C GLY A 106 4.20 3.34 -9.64
N LYS A 107 5.05 2.33 -9.80
CA LYS A 107 4.97 1.39 -10.92
C LYS A 107 3.71 0.54 -10.88
N LEU A 108 3.36 0.02 -9.70
CA LEU A 108 2.17 -0.82 -9.53
C LEU A 108 0.88 -0.08 -9.87
N VAL A 109 0.74 1.15 -9.38
CA VAL A 109 -0.45 1.97 -9.67
C VAL A 109 -0.48 2.37 -11.15
N ARG A 110 0.67 2.75 -11.70
CA ARG A 110 0.74 3.15 -13.11
C ARG A 110 0.34 2.00 -14.04
N TYR A 111 0.87 0.82 -13.79
CA TYR A 111 0.54 -0.36 -14.58
C TYR A 111 -0.94 -0.71 -14.46
N TRP A 112 -1.45 -0.76 -13.25
CA TRP A 112 -2.87 -1.03 -12.98
C TRP A 112 -3.78 0.01 -13.64
N GLY A 113 -3.39 1.29 -13.52
CA GLY A 113 -4.18 2.40 -14.04
C GLY A 113 -4.27 2.43 -15.57
N ARG A 114 -3.31 1.84 -16.30
CA ARG A 114 -3.39 1.71 -17.75
C ARG A 114 -4.53 0.79 -18.18
N ILE A 115 -4.81 -0.22 -17.36
CA ILE A 115 -5.86 -1.20 -17.61
C ILE A 115 -7.19 -0.74 -17.00
N HIS A 116 -7.12 -0.12 -15.82
CA HIS A 116 -8.27 0.28 -15.01
C HIS A 116 -8.31 1.80 -14.85
N LYS A 117 -8.65 2.50 -15.92
CA LYS A 117 -8.62 3.97 -15.95
C LYS A 117 -9.61 4.61 -14.98
N GLU A 118 -10.61 3.88 -14.54
CA GLU A 118 -11.60 4.36 -13.58
C GLU A 118 -11.00 4.82 -12.26
N ILE A 119 -9.79 4.36 -11.90
CA ILE A 119 -9.14 4.79 -10.66
C ILE A 119 -8.71 6.26 -10.68
N TYR A 120 -8.62 6.84 -11.86
CA TYR A 120 -8.26 8.25 -12.02
C TYR A 120 -9.49 9.17 -12.05
N GLY A 121 -10.68 8.61 -11.81
CA GLY A 121 -11.92 9.39 -11.73
C GLY A 121 -12.32 9.99 -13.07
N ASP A 122 -12.50 11.32 -13.10
CA ASP A 122 -13.06 12.03 -14.25
C ASP A 122 -12.06 12.33 -15.36
N LEU A 123 -11.03 11.54 -15.51
CA LEU A 123 -10.13 11.67 -16.65
C LEU A 123 -10.86 11.23 -17.91
N LYS A 124 -11.32 12.22 -18.63
CA LYS A 124 -11.99 12.01 -19.92
C LYS A 124 -11.10 12.46 -21.04
#